data_09e5d7bee5655702b3577aad4383ac1a
#
_entry.id   09e5d7bee5655702b3577aad4383ac1a
#
_cell.length_a   1.000
_cell.length_b   1.000
_cell.length_c   1.000
_cell.angle_alpha   90.00
_cell.angle_beta   90.00
_cell.angle_gamma   90.00
#
_symmetry.space_group_name_H-M   'P 1'
#
loop_
_entity.id
_entity.type
_entity.pdbx_description
1 polymer ?
#
loop_
_entity_poly.entity_id
_entity_poly.type
_entity_poly.pdbx_seq_one_letter_code
_entity_poly.pdbx_strand_id
1 'polypeptide(L)'
;LGYFLNHHGMLKGEATIANLPQSDRGPARVWYGSAAASEYHDMDWLRQHLNPVEDVQLRSLTNDLTILVLAGPNARKVLSACSRGDWSKDAFPWLSLRECFIGIAPATVMGVSFSGELAYEIHIPNASLYAAYLAIQKAGIEFDIKLFGARAVDTMRLEKGFLHWKADILTEFDPFETGLNKFVNMNKNEFIGKEALKSRQSEKCLNKLVSLEIDTKDAPAHGGATVSIDNKVVGTITSGDWGHRINKNIAYAFIKSEYSTIGTETFVDILGEKISAEIIESCPYDPNFDIIKS
;
A
#
# COMPACT_ATOMS: atom_id res chain seq x y z
N LEU A 1 8.70 0.22 -1.69
CA LEU A 1 7.97 0.22 -0.43
C LEU A 1 8.91 -0.20 0.70
N GLY A 2 8.88 0.47 1.84
CA GLY A 2 9.68 0.18 3.02
C GLY A 2 8.84 0.25 4.29
N TYR A 3 9.24 -0.52 5.29
CA TYR A 3 8.62 -0.52 6.61
C TYR A 3 9.64 -0.08 7.66
N PHE A 4 9.19 0.72 8.62
CA PHE A 4 9.96 1.14 9.76
C PHE A 4 9.59 0.28 10.96
N LEU A 5 10.59 -0.04 11.77
CA LEU A 5 10.41 -0.80 12.99
C LEU A 5 10.80 0.05 14.20
N ASN A 6 10.19 -0.22 15.33
CA ASN A 6 10.68 0.27 16.60
C ASN A 6 11.80 -0.66 17.14
N HIS A 7 12.42 -0.28 18.25
CA HIS A 7 13.50 -1.07 18.86
C HIS A 7 13.08 -2.46 19.35
N HIS A 8 11.76 -2.70 19.49
CA HIS A 8 11.20 -4.02 19.84
C HIS A 8 10.86 -4.88 18.63
N GLY A 9 11.20 -4.44 17.40
CA GLY A 9 10.92 -5.17 16.15
C GLY A 9 9.47 -5.06 15.66
N MET A 10 8.62 -4.22 16.30
CA MET A 10 7.24 -4.00 15.88
C MET A 10 7.19 -2.98 14.75
N LEU A 11 6.16 -3.09 13.92
CA LEU A 11 5.89 -2.14 12.83
C LEU A 11 5.66 -0.74 13.40
N LYS A 12 6.35 0.26 12.86
CA LYS A 12 6.31 1.65 13.29
C LYS A 12 5.78 2.58 12.20
N GLY A 13 6.01 2.26 10.95
CA GLY A 13 5.59 3.06 9.80
C GLY A 13 5.75 2.32 8.49
N GLU A 14 5.10 2.84 7.47
CA GLU A 14 5.17 2.39 6.09
C GLU A 14 5.41 3.58 5.18
N ALA A 15 6.28 3.42 4.18
CA ALA A 15 6.49 4.47 3.17
C ALA A 15 6.89 3.92 1.81
N THR A 16 6.49 4.64 0.77
CA THR A 16 7.13 4.56 -0.54
C THR A 16 8.37 5.43 -0.51
N ILE A 17 9.53 4.85 -0.80
CA ILE A 17 10.81 5.54 -0.78
C ILE A 17 11.37 5.54 -2.21
N ALA A 18 11.64 6.73 -2.74
CA ALA A 18 12.28 6.88 -4.04
C ALA A 18 13.57 7.69 -3.91
N ASN A 19 14.62 7.22 -4.53
CA ASN A 19 15.94 7.85 -4.51
C ASN A 19 16.14 8.66 -5.77
N LEU A 20 16.40 9.96 -5.62
CA LEU A 20 16.74 10.89 -6.67
C LEU A 20 18.21 11.27 -6.50
N PRO A 21 19.13 10.69 -7.29
CA PRO A 21 20.55 10.99 -7.18
C PRO A 21 20.83 12.46 -7.50
N GLN A 22 21.99 12.94 -7.07
CA GLN A 22 22.47 14.28 -7.44
C GLN A 22 22.54 14.42 -8.96
N SER A 23 22.10 15.56 -9.47
CA SER A 23 22.11 15.89 -10.88
C SER A 23 22.28 17.41 -11.06
N ASP A 24 22.32 17.88 -12.30
CA ASP A 24 22.32 19.32 -12.64
C ASP A 24 21.06 20.05 -12.12
N ARG A 25 20.02 19.30 -11.73
CA ARG A 25 18.77 19.84 -11.17
C ARG A 25 18.79 20.01 -9.65
N GLY A 26 19.86 19.58 -8.99
CA GLY A 26 20.03 19.76 -7.56
C GLY A 26 20.73 18.61 -6.83
N PRO A 27 20.83 18.70 -5.49
CA PRO A 27 21.46 17.70 -4.65
C PRO A 27 20.71 16.36 -4.68
N ALA A 28 21.34 15.31 -4.18
CA ALA A 28 20.68 14.03 -3.94
C ALA A 28 19.48 14.22 -2.99
N ARG A 29 18.36 13.61 -3.32
CA ARG A 29 17.11 13.69 -2.54
C ARG A 29 16.53 12.31 -2.36
N VAL A 30 15.93 12.08 -1.22
CA VAL A 30 15.10 10.92 -0.96
C VAL A 30 13.65 11.38 -0.86
N TRP A 31 12.81 10.89 -1.74
CA TRP A 31 11.37 11.09 -1.67
C TRP A 31 10.78 10.09 -0.70
N TYR A 32 10.07 10.58 0.29
CA TYR A 32 9.40 9.79 1.31
C TYR A 32 7.90 10.07 1.23
N GLY A 33 7.12 9.07 0.83
CA GLY A 33 5.66 9.16 0.76
C GLY A 33 5.02 8.15 1.71
N SER A 34 4.26 8.62 2.69
CA SER A 34 3.50 7.78 3.62
C SER A 34 2.03 8.21 3.69
N ALA A 35 1.23 7.48 4.46
CA ALA A 35 -0.17 7.84 4.69
C ALA A 35 -0.26 9.23 5.33
N ALA A 36 -1.13 10.11 4.82
CA ALA A 36 -1.28 11.48 5.31
C ALA A 36 -1.56 11.56 6.82
N ALA A 37 -2.30 10.59 7.38
CA ALA A 37 -2.56 10.49 8.82
C ALA A 37 -1.30 10.23 9.66
N SER A 38 -0.19 9.81 9.05
CA SER A 38 1.08 9.50 9.73
C SER A 38 2.10 10.61 9.64
N GLU A 39 1.85 11.72 8.94
CA GLU A 39 2.83 12.76 8.66
C GLU A 39 3.62 13.21 9.88
N TYR A 40 2.94 13.64 10.94
CA TYR A 40 3.62 14.14 12.16
C TYR A 40 4.36 13.01 12.89
N HIS A 41 3.74 11.84 12.99
CA HIS A 41 4.33 10.68 13.62
C HIS A 41 5.62 10.24 12.88
N ASP A 42 5.61 10.21 11.58
CA ASP A 42 6.76 9.82 10.77
C ASP A 42 7.84 10.89 10.79
N MET A 43 7.45 12.16 10.72
CA MET A 43 8.39 13.29 10.81
C MET A 43 9.12 13.30 12.15
N ASP A 44 8.42 13.04 13.25
CA ASP A 44 9.03 12.98 14.58
C ASP A 44 9.98 11.77 14.69
N TRP A 45 9.59 10.62 14.16
CA TRP A 45 10.44 9.44 14.11
C TRP A 45 11.71 9.67 13.31
N LEU A 46 11.61 10.29 12.14
CA LEU A 46 12.76 10.63 11.30
C LEU A 46 13.68 11.63 12.02
N ARG A 47 13.13 12.69 12.65
CA ARG A 47 13.91 13.69 13.39
C ARG A 47 14.69 13.09 14.56
N GLN A 48 14.08 12.15 15.30
CA GLN A 48 14.72 11.49 16.43
C GLN A 48 15.93 10.63 16.01
N HIS A 49 16.00 10.21 14.74
CA HIS A 49 17.05 9.35 14.22
C HIS A 49 18.01 10.06 13.27
N LEU A 50 17.89 11.38 13.11
CA LEU A 50 18.91 12.16 12.41
C LEU A 50 20.19 12.23 13.26
N ASN A 51 21.29 11.88 12.61
CA ASN A 51 22.61 12.08 13.23
C ASN A 51 23.03 13.55 13.04
N PRO A 52 23.35 14.31 14.13
CA PRO A 52 23.73 15.71 14.03
C PRO A 52 24.97 16.01 13.18
N VAL A 53 25.79 14.99 12.90
CA VAL A 53 26.98 15.14 12.03
C VAL A 53 26.69 14.89 10.56
N GLU A 54 25.47 14.44 10.22
CA GLU A 54 25.04 14.24 8.83
C GLU A 54 24.40 15.53 8.28
N ASP A 55 24.74 15.91 7.06
CA ASP A 55 24.10 17.03 6.36
C ASP A 55 22.79 16.56 5.69
N VAL A 56 21.78 16.31 6.52
CA VAL A 56 20.44 15.85 6.08
C VAL A 56 19.39 16.85 6.51
N GLN A 57 18.58 17.31 5.55
CA GLN A 57 17.45 18.20 5.79
C GLN A 57 16.12 17.46 5.53
N LEU A 58 15.19 17.51 6.48
CA LEU A 58 13.83 17.01 6.34
C LEU A 58 12.89 18.18 6.01
N ARG A 59 12.12 18.01 4.93
CA ARG A 59 11.10 18.98 4.53
C ARG A 59 9.77 18.27 4.25
N SER A 60 8.69 18.71 4.89
CA SER A 60 7.33 18.30 4.49
C SER A 60 6.93 19.01 3.20
N LEU A 61 6.34 18.25 2.27
CA LEU A 61 5.78 18.72 1.00
C LEU A 61 4.26 18.54 0.96
N THR A 62 3.63 18.11 2.03
CA THR A 62 2.20 17.75 2.08
C THR A 62 1.30 18.91 1.66
N ASN A 63 1.66 20.14 2.02
CA ASN A 63 0.93 21.34 1.63
C ASN A 63 1.39 21.97 0.30
N ASP A 64 2.49 21.47 -0.28
CA ASP A 64 3.07 22.02 -1.51
C ASP A 64 2.61 21.24 -2.74
N LEU A 65 2.27 19.94 -2.56
CA LEU A 65 1.98 19.01 -3.64
C LEU A 65 0.61 18.34 -3.46
N THR A 66 -0.01 18.05 -4.59
CA THR A 66 -1.16 17.15 -4.69
C THR A 66 -0.80 15.95 -5.57
N ILE A 67 -1.31 14.78 -5.21
CA ILE A 67 -1.10 13.55 -5.95
C ILE A 67 -2.37 13.21 -6.72
N LEU A 68 -2.27 13.10 -8.04
CA LEU A 68 -3.29 12.50 -8.88
C LEU A 68 -2.89 11.05 -9.18
N VAL A 69 -3.86 10.13 -9.03
CA VAL A 69 -3.66 8.72 -9.38
C VAL A 69 -4.29 8.45 -10.74
N LEU A 70 -3.50 8.00 -11.70
CA LEU A 70 -3.93 7.55 -13.01
C LEU A 70 -3.79 6.03 -13.06
N ALA A 71 -4.90 5.29 -13.12
CA ALA A 71 -4.91 3.84 -13.02
C ALA A 71 -5.77 3.18 -14.11
N GLY A 72 -5.44 1.93 -14.45
CA GLY A 72 -6.16 1.10 -15.40
C GLY A 72 -5.35 0.75 -16.65
N PRO A 73 -5.89 -0.11 -17.52
CA PRO A 73 -5.14 -0.69 -18.65
C PRO A 73 -4.68 0.33 -19.69
N ASN A 74 -5.32 1.49 -19.77
CA ASN A 74 -4.93 2.59 -20.66
C ASN A 74 -4.13 3.69 -19.97
N ALA A 75 -3.77 3.57 -18.70
CA ALA A 75 -3.08 4.61 -17.93
C ALA A 75 -1.78 5.07 -18.62
N ARG A 76 -0.99 4.12 -19.14
CA ARG A 76 0.24 4.42 -19.89
C ARG A 76 -0.01 5.21 -21.16
N LYS A 77 -1.08 4.91 -21.90
CA LYS A 77 -1.45 5.62 -23.13
C LYS A 77 -1.88 7.06 -22.83
N VAL A 78 -2.70 7.25 -21.80
CA VAL A 78 -3.10 8.59 -21.33
C VAL A 78 -1.89 9.41 -20.91
N LEU A 79 -0.98 8.80 -20.13
CA LEU A 79 0.25 9.47 -19.70
C LEU A 79 1.12 9.89 -20.89
N SER A 80 1.27 9.00 -21.87
CA SER A 80 2.01 9.30 -23.12
C SER A 80 1.38 10.42 -23.94
N ALA A 81 0.06 10.53 -23.93
CA ALA A 81 -0.65 11.56 -24.69
C ALA A 81 -0.60 12.96 -24.03
N CYS A 82 -0.40 13.05 -22.70
CA CYS A 82 -0.34 14.32 -21.98
C CYS A 82 1.07 14.71 -21.49
N SER A 83 2.07 13.90 -21.72
CA SER A 83 3.44 14.13 -21.27
C SER A 83 4.47 13.78 -22.35
N ARG A 84 5.59 14.49 -22.35
CA ARG A 84 6.70 14.17 -23.24
C ARG A 84 7.59 13.09 -22.64
N GLY A 85 8.16 12.25 -23.48
CA GLY A 85 9.09 11.19 -23.11
C GLY A 85 8.58 9.80 -23.48
N ASP A 86 9.47 8.84 -23.40
CA ASP A 86 9.13 7.45 -23.63
C ASP A 86 8.58 6.84 -22.34
N TRP A 87 7.30 6.46 -22.35
CA TRP A 87 6.60 5.81 -21.26
C TRP A 87 6.38 4.31 -21.51
N SER A 88 7.08 3.74 -22.51
CA SER A 88 7.05 2.29 -22.72
C SER A 88 7.46 1.53 -21.46
N LYS A 89 7.08 0.26 -21.39
CA LYS A 89 7.41 -0.61 -20.26
C LYS A 89 8.94 -0.68 -20.01
N ASP A 90 9.73 -0.68 -21.10
CA ASP A 90 11.17 -0.77 -21.00
C ASP A 90 11.82 0.53 -20.54
N ALA A 91 11.29 1.68 -20.98
CA ALA A 91 11.80 3.01 -20.62
C ALA A 91 11.30 3.52 -19.25
N PHE A 92 10.13 3.02 -18.80
CA PHE A 92 9.54 3.36 -17.52
C PHE A 92 8.88 2.12 -16.90
N PRO A 93 9.69 1.17 -16.42
CA PRO A 93 9.20 -0.03 -15.76
C PRO A 93 8.53 0.28 -14.42
N TRP A 94 7.79 -0.69 -13.88
CA TRP A 94 7.21 -0.60 -12.54
C TRP A 94 8.29 -0.25 -11.50
N LEU A 95 7.94 0.57 -10.51
CA LEU A 95 8.81 1.16 -9.47
C LEU A 95 9.83 2.18 -10.01
N SER A 96 9.60 2.73 -11.19
CA SER A 96 10.37 3.87 -11.70
C SER A 96 9.80 5.20 -11.24
N LEU A 97 10.68 6.21 -11.22
CA LEU A 97 10.34 7.61 -10.97
C LEU A 97 10.91 8.48 -12.08
N ARG A 98 10.15 9.51 -12.50
CA ARG A 98 10.58 10.49 -13.51
C ARG A 98 10.02 11.87 -13.23
N GLU A 99 10.89 12.88 -13.24
CA GLU A 99 10.49 14.28 -13.30
C GLU A 99 10.16 14.66 -14.76
N CYS A 100 9.00 15.24 -14.98
CA CYS A 100 8.47 15.56 -16.31
C CYS A 100 7.51 16.74 -16.29
N PHE A 101 6.84 16.97 -17.40
CA PHE A 101 5.69 17.88 -17.49
C PHE A 101 4.45 17.13 -17.94
N ILE A 102 3.33 17.35 -17.27
CA ILE A 102 2.00 16.97 -17.69
C ILE A 102 1.33 18.19 -18.35
N GLY A 103 1.24 18.17 -19.68
CA GLY A 103 0.97 19.41 -20.42
C GLY A 103 2.04 20.45 -20.16
N ILE A 104 1.69 21.53 -19.46
CA ILE A 104 2.62 22.60 -19.04
C ILE A 104 2.99 22.53 -17.56
N ALA A 105 2.36 21.66 -16.79
CA ALA A 105 2.53 21.55 -15.35
C ALA A 105 3.76 20.68 -15.01
N PRO A 106 4.73 21.16 -14.21
CA PRO A 106 5.80 20.30 -13.71
C PRO A 106 5.22 19.21 -12.82
N ALA A 107 5.78 18.02 -12.94
CA ALA A 107 5.31 16.87 -12.17
C ALA A 107 6.43 15.86 -11.91
N THR A 108 6.27 15.06 -10.86
CA THR A 108 7.05 13.86 -10.62
C THR A 108 6.11 12.66 -10.73
N VAL A 109 6.39 11.74 -11.65
CA VAL A 109 5.58 10.55 -11.87
C VAL A 109 6.27 9.35 -11.28
N MET A 110 5.53 8.57 -10.49
CA MET A 110 5.98 7.30 -9.93
C MET A 110 5.12 6.16 -10.48
N GLY A 111 5.75 5.09 -10.96
CA GLY A 111 5.10 3.86 -11.40
C GLY A 111 4.78 2.97 -10.19
N VAL A 112 3.79 3.34 -9.41
CA VAL A 112 3.33 2.63 -8.21
C VAL A 112 1.82 2.43 -8.25
N SER A 113 1.32 1.41 -7.56
CA SER A 113 -0.10 1.08 -7.56
C SER A 113 -0.55 0.58 -6.20
N PHE A 114 -1.63 1.14 -5.70
CA PHE A 114 -2.35 0.62 -4.54
C PHE A 114 -3.63 -0.14 -4.95
N SER A 115 -4.14 0.15 -6.15
CA SER A 115 -5.33 -0.54 -6.68
C SER A 115 -5.06 -1.94 -7.24
N GLY A 116 -3.80 -2.28 -7.51
CA GLY A 116 -3.45 -3.52 -8.21
C GLY A 116 -3.54 -3.46 -9.74
N GLU A 117 -3.93 -2.31 -10.29
CA GLU A 117 -3.90 -2.04 -11.74
C GLU A 117 -2.56 -1.43 -12.16
N LEU A 118 -2.29 -1.36 -13.47
CA LEU A 118 -1.26 -0.47 -14.00
C LEU A 118 -1.59 0.95 -13.54
N ALA A 119 -0.71 1.57 -12.77
CA ALA A 119 -1.01 2.87 -12.19
C ALA A 119 0.23 3.76 -12.04
N TYR A 120 -0.03 5.06 -12.01
CA TYR A 120 0.94 6.11 -11.81
C TYR A 120 0.44 7.10 -10.75
N GLU A 121 1.27 7.40 -9.79
CA GLU A 121 1.11 8.56 -8.93
C GLU A 121 1.79 9.76 -9.57
N ILE A 122 1.05 10.82 -9.78
CA ILE A 122 1.51 12.06 -10.43
C ILE A 122 1.51 13.15 -9.35
N HIS A 123 2.69 13.47 -8.85
CA HIS A 123 2.92 14.48 -7.81
C HIS A 123 3.10 15.84 -8.46
N ILE A 124 2.21 16.78 -8.17
CA ILE A 124 2.09 18.05 -8.88
C ILE A 124 2.10 19.19 -7.87
N PRO A 125 2.89 20.26 -8.07
CA PRO A 125 2.77 21.48 -7.28
C PRO A 125 1.35 22.04 -7.32
N ASN A 126 0.80 22.42 -6.17
CA ASN A 126 -0.58 22.86 -6.03
C ASN A 126 -0.95 23.99 -6.99
N ALA A 127 0.00 24.91 -7.24
CA ALA A 127 -0.20 26.02 -8.21
C ALA A 127 -0.42 25.54 -9.66
N SER A 128 0.00 24.34 -10.02
CA SER A 128 -0.10 23.77 -11.37
C SER A 128 -1.13 22.64 -11.48
N LEU A 129 -1.78 22.27 -10.37
CA LEU A 129 -2.67 21.12 -10.28
C LEU A 129 -3.79 21.14 -11.32
N TYR A 130 -4.49 22.27 -11.45
CA TYR A 130 -5.63 22.38 -12.35
C TYR A 130 -5.21 22.22 -13.82
N ALA A 131 -4.07 22.77 -14.22
CA ALA A 131 -3.53 22.62 -15.56
C ALA A 131 -3.17 21.16 -15.89
N ALA A 132 -2.56 20.44 -14.93
CA ALA A 132 -2.25 19.02 -15.07
C ALA A 132 -3.53 18.17 -15.16
N TYR A 133 -4.50 18.43 -14.28
CA TYR A 133 -5.78 17.74 -14.30
C TYR A 133 -6.49 17.86 -15.65
N LEU A 134 -6.59 19.09 -16.21
CA LEU A 134 -7.19 19.31 -17.52
C LEU A 134 -6.43 18.61 -18.65
N ALA A 135 -5.09 18.58 -18.59
CA ALA A 135 -4.28 17.88 -19.58
C ALA A 135 -4.54 16.38 -19.57
N ILE A 136 -4.61 15.76 -18.36
CA ILE A 136 -4.92 14.34 -18.19
C ILE A 136 -6.34 14.04 -18.68
N GLN A 137 -7.33 14.85 -18.28
CA GLN A 137 -8.72 14.67 -18.69
C GLN A 137 -8.84 14.73 -20.23
N LYS A 138 -8.25 15.74 -20.87
CA LYS A 138 -8.25 15.89 -22.32
C LYS A 138 -7.63 14.70 -23.03
N ALA A 139 -6.47 14.23 -22.56
CA ALA A 139 -5.78 13.06 -23.12
C ALA A 139 -6.56 11.76 -22.90
N GLY A 140 -7.31 11.68 -21.81
CA GLY A 140 -8.07 10.49 -21.46
C GLY A 140 -9.41 10.33 -22.17
N ILE A 141 -9.93 11.36 -22.88
CA ILE A 141 -11.24 11.32 -23.55
C ILE A 141 -11.35 10.11 -24.50
N GLU A 142 -10.37 9.91 -25.35
CA GLU A 142 -10.37 8.80 -26.32
C GLU A 142 -10.24 7.40 -25.67
N PHE A 143 -9.84 7.36 -24.40
CA PHE A 143 -9.68 6.13 -23.61
C PHE A 143 -10.81 5.95 -22.59
N ASP A 144 -11.90 6.75 -22.69
CA ASP A 144 -13.04 6.74 -21.77
C ASP A 144 -12.63 6.87 -20.28
N ILE A 145 -11.73 7.82 -19.99
CA ILE A 145 -11.27 8.09 -18.62
C ILE A 145 -12.46 8.44 -17.71
N LYS A 146 -12.49 7.85 -16.53
CA LYS A 146 -13.51 8.10 -15.51
C LYS A 146 -12.85 8.55 -14.21
N LEU A 147 -13.54 9.39 -13.46
CA LEU A 147 -13.16 9.68 -12.08
C LEU A 147 -13.60 8.52 -11.18
N PHE A 148 -12.79 8.21 -10.18
CA PHE A 148 -13.11 7.21 -9.16
C PHE A 148 -12.84 7.75 -7.75
N GLY A 149 -13.55 7.23 -6.77
CA GLY A 149 -13.39 7.60 -5.37
C GLY A 149 -12.44 6.69 -4.60
N ALA A 150 -11.98 7.14 -3.44
CA ALA A 150 -11.10 6.39 -2.55
C ALA A 150 -11.68 5.03 -2.16
N ARG A 151 -13.00 4.91 -1.99
CA ARG A 151 -13.68 3.65 -1.66
C ARG A 151 -13.43 2.56 -2.72
N ALA A 152 -13.44 2.92 -4.02
CA ALA A 152 -13.13 1.97 -5.09
C ALA A 152 -11.69 1.45 -4.98
N VAL A 153 -10.74 2.32 -4.66
CA VAL A 153 -9.34 1.90 -4.46
C VAL A 153 -9.21 0.99 -3.25
N ASP A 154 -9.95 1.25 -2.17
CA ASP A 154 -9.91 0.44 -0.96
C ASP A 154 -10.45 -0.98 -1.21
N THR A 155 -11.52 -1.14 -1.99
CA THR A 155 -11.98 -2.47 -2.41
C THR A 155 -10.95 -3.18 -3.29
N MET A 156 -10.36 -2.46 -4.24
CA MET A 156 -9.38 -3.01 -5.18
C MET A 156 -8.09 -3.46 -4.49
N ARG A 157 -7.58 -2.72 -3.51
CA ARG A 157 -6.37 -3.11 -2.77
C ARG A 157 -6.55 -4.41 -1.98
N LEU A 158 -7.76 -4.64 -1.43
CA LEU A 158 -8.10 -5.88 -0.74
C LEU A 158 -7.94 -7.10 -1.65
N GLU A 159 -8.49 -7.04 -2.87
CA GLU A 159 -8.36 -8.11 -3.85
C GLU A 159 -6.89 -8.38 -4.24
N LYS A 160 -6.05 -7.33 -4.19
CA LYS A 160 -4.63 -7.41 -4.55
C LYS A 160 -3.73 -7.90 -3.40
N GLY A 161 -4.26 -8.06 -2.22
CA GLY A 161 -3.44 -8.43 -1.06
C GLY A 161 -2.62 -7.27 -0.50
N PHE A 162 -3.02 -6.01 -0.79
CA PHE A 162 -2.33 -4.83 -0.28
C PHE A 162 -2.94 -4.38 1.05
N LEU A 163 -2.07 -4.22 2.03
CA LEU A 163 -2.45 -3.85 3.38
C LEU A 163 -2.57 -2.34 3.52
N HIS A 164 -3.50 -1.90 4.35
CA HIS A 164 -3.71 -0.49 4.65
C HIS A 164 -3.09 -0.15 6.00
N TRP A 165 -2.28 0.93 6.02
CA TRP A 165 -1.69 1.45 7.25
C TRP A 165 -2.77 1.85 8.28
N LYS A 166 -2.61 1.41 9.54
CA LYS A 166 -3.57 1.61 10.64
C LYS A 166 -4.90 0.84 10.55
N ALA A 167 -5.16 0.13 9.45
CA ALA A 167 -6.25 -0.85 9.41
C ALA A 167 -5.70 -2.27 9.56
N ASP A 168 -4.79 -2.67 8.65
CA ASP A 168 -4.21 -4.02 8.59
C ASP A 168 -2.78 -4.06 9.12
N ILE A 169 -2.02 -2.95 8.94
CA ILE A 169 -0.68 -2.79 9.47
C ILE A 169 -0.79 -2.05 10.81
N LEU A 170 -0.76 -2.80 11.88
CA LEU A 170 -0.89 -2.31 13.25
C LEU A 170 0.45 -2.33 13.97
N THR A 171 0.65 -1.38 14.88
CA THR A 171 1.91 -1.19 15.60
C THR A 171 2.14 -2.21 16.72
N GLU A 172 1.16 -3.04 17.00
CA GLU A 172 1.19 -4.14 17.96
C GLU A 172 1.78 -5.43 17.40
N PHE A 173 1.98 -5.49 16.08
CA PHE A 173 2.45 -6.68 15.38
C PHE A 173 3.81 -6.44 14.71
N ASP A 174 4.52 -7.53 14.52
CA ASP A 174 5.78 -7.55 13.79
C ASP A 174 5.58 -7.96 12.31
N PRO A 175 6.64 -7.89 11.48
CA PRO A 175 6.55 -8.29 10.08
C PRO A 175 6.25 -9.78 9.84
N PHE A 176 6.53 -10.66 10.79
CA PHE A 176 6.26 -12.10 10.64
C PHE A 176 4.79 -12.42 10.87
N GLU A 177 4.16 -11.70 11.81
CA GLU A 177 2.74 -11.81 12.09
C GLU A 177 1.89 -11.21 10.96
N THR A 178 2.36 -10.13 10.34
CA THR A 178 1.64 -9.43 9.25
C THR A 178 1.92 -9.98 7.85
N GLY A 179 2.81 -11.00 7.70
CA GLY A 179 3.21 -11.50 6.38
C GLY A 179 4.11 -10.54 5.59
N LEU A 180 4.69 -9.53 6.24
CA LEU A 180 5.58 -8.53 5.65
C LEU A 180 7.06 -8.92 5.72
N ASN A 181 7.38 -10.12 6.18
CA ASN A 181 8.74 -10.64 6.29
C ASN A 181 9.54 -10.58 4.99
N LYS A 182 8.88 -10.66 3.82
CA LYS A 182 9.51 -10.50 2.50
C LYS A 182 10.17 -9.13 2.28
N PHE A 183 9.78 -8.11 3.04
CA PHE A 183 10.37 -6.78 3.01
C PHE A 183 11.53 -6.60 4.01
N VAL A 184 11.80 -7.60 4.85
CA VAL A 184 12.87 -7.56 5.86
C VAL A 184 14.11 -8.26 5.35
N ASN A 185 15.17 -7.48 5.09
CA ASN A 185 16.46 -8.05 4.73
C ASN A 185 17.32 -8.24 5.99
N MET A 186 17.28 -9.43 6.57
CA MET A 186 18.07 -9.78 7.77
C MET A 186 19.59 -9.78 7.53
N ASN A 187 20.05 -9.81 6.27
CA ASN A 187 21.47 -9.73 5.92
C ASN A 187 22.01 -8.30 5.90
N LYS A 188 21.15 -7.27 5.98
CA LYS A 188 21.58 -5.89 6.15
C LYS A 188 22.37 -5.75 7.46
N ASN A 189 23.47 -4.99 7.46
CA ASN A 189 24.36 -4.89 8.62
C ASN A 189 23.60 -4.44 9.87
N GLU A 190 22.89 -3.32 9.80
CA GLU A 190 22.12 -2.77 10.90
C GLU A 190 20.81 -2.15 10.42
N PHE A 191 19.79 -2.24 11.24
CA PHE A 191 18.55 -1.47 11.18
C PHE A 191 17.85 -1.51 12.54
N ILE A 192 17.03 -0.51 12.83
CA ILE A 192 16.30 -0.41 14.09
C ILE A 192 15.39 -1.65 14.25
N GLY A 193 15.49 -2.33 15.37
CA GLY A 193 14.72 -3.53 15.70
C GLY A 193 15.28 -4.85 15.17
N LYS A 194 16.47 -4.86 14.51
CA LYS A 194 17.06 -6.10 13.96
C LYS A 194 17.25 -7.20 14.99
N GLU A 195 17.84 -6.89 16.13
CA GLU A 195 18.11 -7.90 17.17
C GLU A 195 16.81 -8.45 17.78
N ALA A 196 15.81 -7.60 17.98
CA ALA A 196 14.50 -8.03 18.43
C ALA A 196 13.83 -8.96 17.41
N LEU A 197 13.93 -8.66 16.10
CA LEU A 197 13.41 -9.54 15.05
C LEU A 197 14.11 -10.88 14.97
N LYS A 198 15.43 -10.94 15.20
CA LYS A 198 16.15 -12.23 15.26
C LYS A 198 15.60 -13.14 16.36
N SER A 199 15.34 -12.59 17.55
CA SER A 199 14.72 -13.34 18.64
C SER A 199 13.33 -13.84 18.24
N ARG A 200 12.48 -12.96 17.69
CA ARG A 200 11.12 -13.30 17.26
C ARG A 200 11.08 -14.32 16.12
N GLN A 201 12.05 -14.33 15.23
CA GLN A 201 12.14 -15.31 14.14
C GLN A 201 12.28 -16.74 14.66
N SER A 202 12.90 -16.94 15.83
CA SER A 202 13.04 -18.23 16.49
C SER A 202 11.81 -18.63 17.34
N GLU A 203 10.93 -17.69 17.63
CA GLU A 203 9.70 -17.91 18.40
C GLU A 203 8.53 -18.23 17.48
N LYS A 204 7.54 -18.96 18.02
CA LYS A 204 6.28 -19.21 17.29
C LYS A 204 5.44 -17.93 17.33
N CYS A 205 5.12 -17.37 16.15
CA CYS A 205 4.16 -16.27 16.06
C CYS A 205 2.85 -16.62 16.77
N LEU A 206 2.33 -15.72 17.58
CA LEU A 206 1.06 -15.93 18.28
C LEU A 206 -0.13 -15.69 17.36
N ASN A 207 -0.01 -14.71 16.49
CA ASN A 207 -1.07 -14.32 15.55
C ASN A 207 -0.52 -14.31 14.12
N LYS A 208 -1.42 -14.36 13.15
CA LYS A 208 -1.12 -14.14 11.74
C LYS A 208 -2.24 -13.36 11.07
N LEU A 209 -1.84 -12.43 10.23
CA LEU A 209 -2.76 -11.79 9.30
C LEU A 209 -3.09 -12.77 8.17
N VAL A 210 -4.38 -12.99 7.95
CA VAL A 210 -4.92 -13.88 6.92
C VAL A 210 -5.95 -13.16 6.09
N SER A 211 -6.23 -13.69 4.89
CA SER A 211 -7.36 -13.30 4.05
C SER A 211 -8.48 -14.30 4.21
N LEU A 212 -9.71 -13.81 4.28
CA LEU A 212 -10.93 -14.58 4.38
C LEU A 212 -11.83 -14.33 3.19
N GLU A 213 -12.45 -15.38 2.66
CA GLU A 213 -13.63 -15.29 1.81
C GLU A 213 -14.85 -15.52 2.71
N ILE A 214 -15.87 -14.66 2.59
CA ILE A 214 -17.06 -14.67 3.45
C ILE A 214 -18.27 -15.04 2.61
N ASP A 215 -19.05 -16.03 3.04
CA ASP A 215 -20.20 -16.55 2.32
C ASP A 215 -21.46 -15.70 2.51
N THR A 216 -21.40 -14.43 2.13
CA THR A 216 -22.55 -13.54 2.03
C THR A 216 -22.35 -12.46 0.99
N LYS A 217 -23.46 -12.02 0.38
CA LYS A 217 -23.53 -10.88 -0.54
C LYS A 217 -24.20 -9.65 0.06
N ASP A 218 -24.75 -9.78 1.27
CA ASP A 218 -25.63 -8.76 1.87
C ASP A 218 -24.84 -7.63 2.52
N ALA A 219 -23.75 -7.98 3.22
CA ALA A 219 -22.90 -6.97 3.87
C ALA A 219 -21.44 -7.45 3.94
N PRO A 220 -20.45 -6.53 3.82
CA PRO A 220 -19.07 -6.84 4.10
C PRO A 220 -18.80 -6.91 5.60
N ALA A 221 -17.73 -7.60 5.99
CA ALA A 221 -17.25 -7.55 7.37
C ALA A 221 -16.61 -6.18 7.67
N HIS A 222 -16.76 -5.72 8.91
CA HIS A 222 -16.17 -4.48 9.38
C HIS A 222 -14.95 -4.73 10.26
N GLY A 223 -13.99 -3.81 10.26
CA GLY A 223 -12.90 -3.79 11.23
C GLY A 223 -13.45 -3.88 12.67
N GLY A 224 -12.88 -4.77 13.47
CA GLY A 224 -13.34 -5.07 14.83
C GLY A 224 -14.34 -6.22 14.94
N ALA A 225 -14.91 -6.72 13.84
CA ALA A 225 -15.77 -7.90 13.85
C ALA A 225 -14.99 -9.14 14.31
N THR A 226 -15.62 -10.03 15.08
CA THR A 226 -14.96 -11.22 15.61
C THR A 226 -14.90 -12.35 14.59
N VAL A 227 -13.77 -13.08 14.61
CA VAL A 227 -13.61 -14.36 13.92
C VAL A 227 -13.64 -15.48 14.94
N SER A 228 -14.45 -16.51 14.71
CA SER A 228 -14.62 -17.62 15.64
C SER A 228 -14.54 -18.99 14.96
N ILE A 229 -14.08 -19.99 15.74
CA ILE A 229 -14.09 -21.42 15.39
C ILE A 229 -14.66 -22.15 16.63
N ASP A 230 -15.58 -23.08 16.43
CA ASP A 230 -16.21 -23.84 17.51
C ASP A 230 -16.75 -22.95 18.66
N ASN A 231 -17.37 -21.83 18.32
CA ASN A 231 -17.85 -20.81 19.26
C ASN A 231 -16.77 -20.12 20.13
N LYS A 232 -15.50 -20.28 19.82
CA LYS A 232 -14.40 -19.57 20.46
C LYS A 232 -13.90 -18.44 19.56
N VAL A 233 -13.78 -17.25 20.09
CA VAL A 233 -13.15 -16.14 19.36
C VAL A 233 -11.66 -16.46 19.17
N VAL A 234 -11.22 -16.50 17.92
CA VAL A 234 -9.84 -16.81 17.52
C VAL A 234 -9.14 -15.61 16.87
N GLY A 235 -9.89 -14.57 16.52
CA GLY A 235 -9.32 -13.40 15.84
C GLY A 235 -10.30 -12.25 15.67
N THR A 236 -9.82 -11.23 14.95
CA THR A 236 -10.55 -9.98 14.69
C THR A 236 -10.29 -9.51 13.27
N ILE A 237 -11.35 -9.10 12.58
CA ILE A 237 -11.27 -8.47 11.25
C ILE A 237 -10.56 -7.12 11.35
N THR A 238 -9.67 -6.83 10.43
CA THR A 238 -9.01 -5.53 10.29
C THR A 238 -9.66 -4.66 9.21
N SER A 239 -9.98 -5.27 8.08
CA SER A 239 -10.69 -4.62 6.96
C SER A 239 -11.44 -5.66 6.15
N GLY A 240 -12.51 -5.24 5.47
CA GLY A 240 -13.28 -6.11 4.58
C GLY A 240 -14.16 -5.30 3.64
N ASP A 241 -14.39 -5.84 2.45
CA ASP A 241 -15.29 -5.28 1.46
C ASP A 241 -15.60 -6.31 0.37
N TRP A 242 -16.50 -5.92 -0.56
CA TRP A 242 -16.82 -6.71 -1.73
C TRP A 242 -15.75 -6.54 -2.81
N GLY A 243 -15.10 -7.62 -3.19
CA GLY A 243 -14.14 -7.67 -4.30
C GLY A 243 -14.85 -7.79 -5.64
N HIS A 244 -15.01 -6.66 -6.33
CA HIS A 244 -15.79 -6.59 -7.58
C HIS A 244 -15.14 -7.34 -8.74
N ARG A 245 -13.79 -7.39 -8.82
CA ARG A 245 -13.05 -8.09 -9.88
C ARG A 245 -13.08 -9.60 -9.72
N ILE A 246 -13.07 -10.07 -8.47
CA ILE A 246 -13.11 -11.50 -8.14
C ILE A 246 -14.53 -11.99 -7.81
N ASN A 247 -15.51 -11.06 -7.66
CA ASN A 247 -16.90 -11.33 -7.32
C ASN A 247 -17.06 -12.09 -5.99
N LYS A 248 -16.32 -11.68 -4.95
CA LYS A 248 -16.29 -12.32 -3.64
C LYS A 248 -16.30 -11.29 -2.51
N ASN A 249 -16.92 -11.63 -1.39
CA ASN A 249 -16.78 -10.87 -0.16
C ASN A 249 -15.51 -11.30 0.52
N ILE A 250 -14.57 -10.37 0.75
CA ILE A 250 -13.23 -10.66 1.28
C ILE A 250 -12.92 -9.76 2.47
N ALA A 251 -12.14 -10.28 3.39
CA ALA A 251 -11.66 -9.53 4.55
C ALA A 251 -10.25 -9.95 4.96
N TYR A 252 -9.56 -9.07 5.69
CA TYR A 252 -8.35 -9.40 6.42
C TYR A 252 -8.66 -9.53 7.91
N ALA A 253 -7.97 -10.45 8.57
CA ALA A 253 -8.10 -10.67 10.00
C ALA A 253 -6.75 -11.06 10.63
N PHE A 254 -6.48 -10.57 11.83
CA PHE A 254 -5.50 -11.23 12.68
C PHE A 254 -6.19 -12.37 13.42
N ILE A 255 -5.64 -13.57 13.30
CA ILE A 255 -6.12 -14.75 13.98
C ILE A 255 -4.96 -15.47 14.69
N LYS A 256 -5.27 -16.31 15.67
CA LYS A 256 -4.25 -17.16 16.31
C LYS A 256 -3.57 -18.06 15.28
N SER A 257 -2.25 -18.13 15.32
CA SER A 257 -1.44 -18.85 14.32
C SER A 257 -1.82 -20.31 14.13
N GLU A 258 -2.31 -20.97 15.18
CA GLU A 258 -2.71 -22.37 15.11
C GLU A 258 -3.89 -22.62 14.18
N TYR A 259 -4.69 -21.58 13.85
CA TYR A 259 -5.83 -21.65 12.96
C TYR A 259 -5.59 -21.02 11.58
N SER A 260 -4.36 -20.56 11.31
CA SER A 260 -4.05 -19.72 10.13
C SER A 260 -3.80 -20.49 8.81
N THR A 261 -4.17 -21.75 8.74
CA THR A 261 -3.97 -22.57 7.54
C THR A 261 -5.04 -22.26 6.49
N ILE A 262 -4.61 -22.10 5.22
CA ILE A 262 -5.54 -21.93 4.09
C ILE A 262 -6.50 -23.10 4.02
N GLY A 263 -7.79 -22.84 3.73
CA GLY A 263 -8.87 -23.81 3.75
C GLY A 263 -9.50 -24.03 5.13
N THR A 264 -9.01 -23.34 6.18
CA THR A 264 -9.65 -23.42 7.50
C THR A 264 -11.00 -22.72 7.48
N GLU A 265 -12.06 -23.45 7.86
CA GLU A 265 -13.40 -22.90 8.02
C GLU A 265 -13.49 -22.09 9.31
N THR A 266 -14.11 -20.92 9.22
CA THR A 266 -14.31 -19.98 10.33
C THR A 266 -15.72 -19.38 10.26
N PHE A 267 -16.08 -18.61 11.27
CA PHE A 267 -17.29 -17.78 11.27
C PHE A 267 -16.92 -16.34 11.60
N VAL A 268 -17.49 -15.40 10.86
CA VAL A 268 -17.34 -13.96 11.08
C VAL A 268 -18.67 -13.41 11.58
N ASP A 269 -18.62 -12.59 12.63
CA ASP A 269 -19.80 -11.85 13.10
C ASP A 269 -20.04 -10.65 12.18
N ILE A 270 -21.15 -10.63 11.47
CA ILE A 270 -21.58 -9.51 10.65
C ILE A 270 -22.96 -9.05 11.15
N LEU A 271 -22.98 -7.87 11.78
CA LEU A 271 -24.21 -7.28 12.33
C LEU A 271 -24.98 -8.19 13.30
N GLY A 272 -24.27 -9.02 14.05
CA GLY A 272 -24.85 -9.97 15.03
C GLY A 272 -25.19 -11.34 14.45
N GLU A 273 -24.94 -11.57 13.18
CA GLU A 273 -25.12 -12.86 12.52
C GLU A 273 -23.78 -13.56 12.30
N LYS A 274 -23.72 -14.86 12.57
CA LYS A 274 -22.54 -15.68 12.29
C LYS A 274 -22.58 -16.15 10.85
N ILE A 275 -21.68 -15.60 10.05
CA ILE A 275 -21.54 -15.92 8.62
C ILE A 275 -20.34 -16.85 8.43
N SER A 276 -20.51 -17.89 7.64
CA SER A 276 -19.43 -18.82 7.28
C SER A 276 -18.35 -18.09 6.47
N ALA A 277 -17.09 -18.40 6.75
CA ALA A 277 -15.95 -17.88 6.03
C ALA A 277 -14.82 -18.91 5.97
N GLU A 278 -13.96 -18.79 4.97
CA GLU A 278 -12.80 -19.66 4.77
C GLU A 278 -11.53 -18.82 4.61
N ILE A 279 -10.42 -19.32 5.15
CA ILE A 279 -9.10 -18.69 4.94
C ILE A 279 -8.62 -19.00 3.53
N ILE A 280 -8.34 -17.95 2.77
CA ILE A 280 -7.89 -18.02 1.38
C ILE A 280 -6.48 -17.46 1.19
N GLU A 281 -5.93 -17.60 -0.01
CA GLU A 281 -4.68 -16.95 -0.41
C GLU A 281 -4.77 -15.42 -0.29
N SER A 282 -3.66 -14.80 0.11
CA SER A 282 -3.62 -13.35 0.42
C SER A 282 -3.77 -12.43 -0.79
N CYS A 283 -3.59 -12.93 -2.01
CA CYS A 283 -3.70 -12.15 -3.24
C CYS A 283 -4.56 -12.87 -4.27
N PRO A 284 -5.89 -12.81 -4.16
CA PRO A 284 -6.78 -13.53 -5.09
C PRO A 284 -6.85 -12.90 -6.48
N TYR A 285 -6.42 -11.65 -6.66
CA TYR A 285 -6.41 -10.95 -7.94
C TYR A 285 -4.98 -10.72 -8.44
N ASP A 286 -4.66 -11.21 -9.63
CA ASP A 286 -3.35 -11.06 -10.31
C ASP A 286 -2.15 -11.38 -9.39
N PRO A 287 -2.06 -12.62 -8.86
CA PRO A 287 -1.04 -13.00 -7.87
C PRO A 287 0.41 -12.88 -8.39
N ASN A 288 0.60 -12.92 -9.72
CA ASN A 288 1.91 -12.79 -10.36
C ASN A 288 2.34 -11.34 -10.60
N PHE A 289 1.46 -10.37 -10.33
CA PHE A 289 1.72 -8.96 -10.60
C PHE A 289 1.94 -8.64 -12.09
N ASP A 290 1.26 -9.34 -13.00
CA ASP A 290 1.41 -9.13 -14.44
C ASP A 290 0.74 -7.84 -14.90
N ILE A 291 -0.42 -7.50 -14.32
CA ILE A 291 -1.18 -6.29 -14.64
C ILE A 291 -0.44 -5.02 -14.20
N ILE A 292 0.07 -4.99 -12.98
CA ILE A 292 0.83 -3.84 -12.46
C ILE A 292 2.10 -3.58 -13.30
N LYS A 293 2.71 -4.64 -13.82
CA LYS A 293 3.96 -4.59 -14.59
C LYS A 293 3.74 -4.46 -16.10
N SER A 294 2.50 -4.36 -16.56
CA SER A 294 2.16 -4.33 -18.00
C SER A 294 2.66 -3.06 -18.74
#